data_9cf15fe8caabd3a93d042fc8f05ee096
#
_entry.id   9cf15fe8caabd3a93d042fc8f05ee096
#
_cell.length_a   1.000
_cell.length_b   1.000
_cell.length_c   1.000
_cell.angle_alpha   90.00
_cell.angle_beta   90.00
_cell.angle_gamma   90.00
#
_symmetry.space_group_name_H-M   'P 1'
#
loop_
_entity.id
_entity.type
_entity.pdbx_description
1 polymer ?
#
loop_
_entity_poly.entity_id
_entity_poly.type
_entity_poly.pdbx_seq_one_letter_code
_entity_poly.pdbx_strand_id
1 'polypeptide(L)'
;MKKKMDQPTIALLTDFGQRDFFVPSVKAVILSLNPAARIIDLSHEVPSFDVRAAGFILAACSPFFPAGTVFLSVVDPGVGSDRRILLARTERHDFIAPDNGLLTRVLDRAERLELRAVTNRKFFLSESSRTFEARDRMAPAAAWLSLGTPVAEFGPRQDGCEKHPLRKPLLRQGTVRGEVAYIDKFGNLITDIPVALVE
;
A
#
# COMPACT_ATOMS: atom_id res chain seq x y z
N MET A 1 12.42 -15.66 14.74
CA MET A 1 12.72 -16.18 13.37
C MET A 1 11.45 -16.08 12.53
N LYS A 2 11.39 -15.23 11.51
CA LYS A 2 10.28 -15.27 10.53
C LYS A 2 10.42 -16.58 9.75
N LYS A 3 9.40 -17.44 9.80
CA LYS A 3 9.34 -18.66 8.99
C LYS A 3 9.41 -18.20 7.51
N LYS A 4 10.45 -18.62 6.79
CA LYS A 4 10.58 -18.32 5.34
C LYS A 4 9.34 -18.93 4.68
N MET A 5 8.51 -18.08 4.07
CA MET A 5 7.37 -18.58 3.30
C MET A 5 7.93 -19.31 2.08
N ASP A 6 7.43 -20.50 1.79
CA ASP A 6 7.87 -21.28 0.61
C ASP A 6 7.58 -20.54 -0.71
N GLN A 7 6.61 -19.63 -0.70
CA GLN A 7 6.31 -18.70 -1.79
C GLN A 7 6.04 -17.29 -1.24
N PRO A 8 6.90 -16.31 -1.55
CA PRO A 8 6.69 -14.94 -1.13
C PRO A 8 5.43 -14.37 -1.80
N THR A 9 4.57 -13.75 -0.99
CA THR A 9 3.32 -13.18 -1.47
C THR A 9 3.48 -11.67 -1.68
N ILE A 10 3.07 -11.18 -2.85
CA ILE A 10 2.98 -9.76 -3.17
C ILE A 10 1.51 -9.46 -3.47
N ALA A 11 0.91 -8.56 -2.69
CA ALA A 11 -0.47 -8.13 -2.85
C ALA A 11 -0.54 -6.78 -3.56
N LEU A 12 -1.33 -6.68 -4.62
CA LEU A 12 -1.43 -5.49 -5.47
C LEU A 12 -2.74 -4.75 -5.21
N LEU A 13 -2.65 -3.43 -5.08
CA LEU A 13 -3.78 -2.52 -5.00
C LEU A 13 -3.51 -1.31 -5.91
N THR A 14 -4.39 -1.05 -6.88
CA THR A 14 -4.25 0.11 -7.78
C THR A 14 -5.60 0.67 -8.19
N ASP A 15 -5.57 1.83 -8.85
CA ASP A 15 -6.69 2.45 -9.57
C ASP A 15 -6.55 2.33 -11.10
N PHE A 16 -5.73 1.39 -11.58
CA PHE A 16 -5.38 1.26 -13.00
C PHE A 16 -6.49 0.63 -13.85
N GLY A 17 -7.50 0.02 -13.22
CA GLY A 17 -8.48 -0.80 -13.91
C GLY A 17 -7.90 -2.09 -14.49
N GLN A 18 -8.73 -2.85 -15.18
CA GLN A 18 -8.37 -4.12 -15.82
C GLN A 18 -8.26 -4.01 -17.35
N ARG A 19 -8.56 -2.83 -17.90
CA ARG A 19 -8.70 -2.64 -19.35
C ARG A 19 -7.36 -2.48 -20.07
N ASP A 20 -6.40 -1.81 -19.42
CA ASP A 20 -5.17 -1.39 -20.06
C ASP A 20 -3.97 -2.27 -19.64
N PHE A 21 -2.81 -1.98 -20.23
CA PHE A 21 -1.57 -2.74 -20.02
C PHE A 21 -0.87 -2.48 -18.69
N PHE A 22 -1.37 -1.59 -17.85
CA PHE A 22 -0.68 -1.16 -16.63
C PHE A 22 -0.48 -2.29 -15.64
N VAL A 23 -1.57 -2.97 -15.25
CA VAL A 23 -1.52 -4.08 -14.28
C VAL A 23 -0.67 -5.25 -14.78
N PRO A 24 -0.87 -5.78 -16.01
CA PRO A 24 -0.02 -6.86 -16.50
C PRO A 24 1.46 -6.47 -16.60
N SER A 25 1.79 -5.22 -16.93
CA SER A 25 3.19 -4.76 -16.96
C SER A 25 3.85 -4.79 -15.58
N VAL A 26 3.13 -4.32 -14.54
CA VAL A 26 3.61 -4.40 -13.14
C VAL A 26 3.85 -5.86 -12.73
N LYS A 27 2.90 -6.75 -13.03
CA LYS A 27 3.02 -8.19 -12.73
C LYS A 27 4.19 -8.84 -13.49
N ALA A 28 4.35 -8.51 -14.77
CA ALA A 28 5.44 -9.03 -15.58
C ALA A 28 6.82 -8.67 -15.01
N VAL A 29 6.99 -7.41 -14.57
CA VAL A 29 8.23 -6.97 -13.91
C VAL A 29 8.48 -7.73 -12.60
N ILE A 30 7.45 -7.91 -11.77
CA ILE A 30 7.60 -8.69 -10.55
C ILE A 30 8.06 -10.11 -10.86
N LEU A 31 7.38 -10.78 -11.80
CA LEU A 31 7.68 -12.17 -12.17
C LEU A 31 9.02 -12.35 -12.88
N SER A 32 9.49 -11.35 -13.62
CA SER A 32 10.83 -11.39 -14.23
C SER A 32 11.96 -11.37 -13.21
N LEU A 33 11.75 -10.73 -12.05
CA LEU A 33 12.72 -10.65 -10.96
C LEU A 33 12.55 -11.75 -9.93
N ASN A 34 11.30 -12.11 -9.62
CA ASN A 34 10.95 -13.18 -8.69
C ASN A 34 9.88 -14.10 -9.29
N PRO A 35 10.27 -15.11 -10.11
CA PRO A 35 9.33 -16.05 -10.72
C PRO A 35 8.53 -16.89 -9.70
N ALA A 36 9.03 -17.01 -8.47
CA ALA A 36 8.36 -17.73 -7.39
C ALA A 36 7.33 -16.89 -6.62
N ALA A 37 7.19 -15.60 -6.93
CA ALA A 37 6.24 -14.73 -6.25
C ALA A 37 4.79 -15.16 -6.53
N ARG A 38 4.01 -15.30 -5.46
CA ARG A 38 2.55 -15.37 -5.56
C ARG A 38 2.01 -13.96 -5.59
N ILE A 39 1.42 -13.57 -6.72
CA ILE A 39 0.78 -12.25 -6.86
C ILE A 39 -0.72 -12.40 -6.58
N ILE A 40 -1.25 -11.56 -5.68
CA ILE A 40 -2.67 -11.52 -5.32
C ILE A 40 -3.17 -10.08 -5.54
N ASP A 41 -4.23 -9.95 -6.31
CA ASP A 41 -4.88 -8.65 -6.52
C ASP A 41 -5.86 -8.39 -5.36
N LEU A 42 -5.71 -7.26 -4.68
CA LEU A 42 -6.72 -6.76 -3.74
C LEU A 42 -7.86 -6.12 -4.52
N SER A 43 -7.50 -5.16 -5.35
CA SER A 43 -8.36 -4.50 -6.32
C SER A 43 -7.51 -3.70 -7.30
N HIS A 44 -7.99 -3.57 -8.53
CA HIS A 44 -7.48 -2.58 -9.51
C HIS A 44 -8.56 -1.56 -9.89
N GLU A 45 -9.72 -1.66 -9.25
CA GLU A 45 -10.91 -0.83 -9.47
C GLU A 45 -11.11 0.20 -8.33
N VAL A 46 -10.04 0.63 -7.67
CA VAL A 46 -10.12 1.80 -6.79
C VAL A 46 -10.55 2.99 -7.64
N PRO A 47 -11.50 3.84 -7.19
CA PRO A 47 -11.83 5.05 -7.94
C PRO A 47 -10.59 5.87 -8.24
N SER A 48 -10.45 6.37 -9.47
CA SER A 48 -9.23 7.05 -9.92
C SER A 48 -8.83 8.17 -8.96
N PHE A 49 -7.59 8.12 -8.50
CA PHE A 49 -6.97 9.07 -7.58
C PHE A 49 -7.57 9.10 -6.17
N ASP A 50 -8.48 8.19 -5.82
CA ASP A 50 -9.03 8.13 -4.46
C ASP A 50 -8.09 7.41 -3.49
N VAL A 51 -7.11 8.16 -3.00
CA VAL A 51 -6.13 7.69 -2.02
C VAL A 51 -6.79 7.22 -0.72
N ARG A 52 -7.92 7.83 -0.31
CA ARG A 52 -8.63 7.47 0.92
C ARG A 52 -9.32 6.12 0.80
N ALA A 53 -10.00 5.86 -0.33
CA ALA A 53 -10.60 4.56 -0.63
C ALA A 53 -9.53 3.47 -0.70
N ALA A 54 -8.38 3.73 -1.36
CA ALA A 54 -7.25 2.80 -1.39
C ALA A 54 -6.75 2.46 0.01
N GLY A 55 -6.52 3.47 0.85
CA GLY A 55 -6.07 3.29 2.23
C GLY A 55 -7.07 2.51 3.09
N PHE A 56 -8.39 2.69 2.85
CA PHE A 56 -9.43 1.92 3.50
C PHE A 56 -9.37 0.43 3.09
N ILE A 57 -9.35 0.14 1.78
CA ILE A 57 -9.29 -1.23 1.25
C ILE A 57 -8.03 -1.94 1.78
N LEU A 58 -6.87 -1.28 1.72
CA LEU A 58 -5.61 -1.84 2.21
C LEU A 58 -5.68 -2.19 3.69
N ALA A 59 -6.20 -1.28 4.53
CA ALA A 59 -6.33 -1.49 5.96
C ALA A 59 -7.36 -2.56 6.33
N ALA A 60 -8.40 -2.74 5.50
CA ALA A 60 -9.41 -3.77 5.68
C ALA A 60 -8.88 -5.16 5.30
N CYS A 61 -8.05 -5.27 4.26
CA CYS A 61 -7.55 -6.55 3.74
C CYS A 61 -6.27 -7.04 4.44
N SER A 62 -5.33 -6.15 4.72
CA SER A 62 -3.97 -6.52 5.17
C SER A 62 -3.92 -7.41 6.41
N PRO A 63 -4.80 -7.31 7.43
CA PRO A 63 -4.75 -8.18 8.59
C PRO A 63 -4.95 -9.67 8.31
N PHE A 64 -5.63 -10.00 7.20
CA PHE A 64 -5.95 -11.38 6.82
C PHE A 64 -4.84 -12.06 6.00
N PHE A 65 -3.84 -11.31 5.57
CA PHE A 65 -2.73 -11.85 4.81
C PHE A 65 -1.68 -12.51 5.71
N PRO A 66 -0.96 -13.52 5.20
CA PRO A 66 0.15 -14.14 5.91
C PRO A 66 1.22 -13.12 6.28
N ALA A 67 1.81 -13.25 7.48
CA ALA A 67 2.90 -12.38 7.89
C ALA A 67 4.08 -12.46 6.91
N GLY A 68 4.69 -11.32 6.59
CA GLY A 68 5.76 -11.21 5.59
C GLY A 68 5.25 -10.92 4.16
N THR A 69 3.93 -10.76 3.96
CA THR A 69 3.40 -10.28 2.68
C THR A 69 3.92 -8.88 2.37
N VAL A 70 4.30 -8.67 1.12
CA VAL A 70 4.65 -7.34 0.58
C VAL A 70 3.41 -6.76 -0.11
N PHE A 71 2.95 -5.61 0.34
CA PHE A 71 1.85 -4.88 -0.29
C PHE A 71 2.41 -3.81 -1.22
N LEU A 72 2.10 -3.89 -2.51
CA LEU A 72 2.38 -2.87 -3.49
C LEU A 72 1.08 -2.13 -3.81
N SER A 73 0.94 -0.89 -3.30
CA SER A 73 -0.28 -0.11 -3.40
C SER A 73 -0.01 1.18 -4.17
N VAL A 74 -0.68 1.35 -5.30
CA VAL A 74 -0.44 2.48 -6.21
C VAL A 74 -1.75 3.14 -6.59
N VAL A 75 -2.09 4.21 -5.89
CA VAL A 75 -3.08 5.22 -6.25
C VAL A 75 -2.38 6.56 -6.08
N ASP A 76 -2.01 7.18 -7.19
CA ASP A 76 -0.96 8.20 -7.18
C ASP A 76 -1.27 9.42 -8.05
N PRO A 77 -2.08 10.38 -7.56
CA PRO A 77 -2.31 11.64 -8.26
C PRO A 77 -1.06 12.50 -8.43
N GLY A 78 0.02 12.18 -7.70
CA GLY A 78 1.29 12.90 -7.74
C GLY A 78 2.40 12.20 -8.52
N VAL A 79 2.09 11.21 -9.37
CA VAL A 79 3.10 10.50 -10.16
C VAL A 79 3.96 11.47 -10.99
N GLY A 80 5.29 11.26 -10.97
CA GLY A 80 6.24 12.13 -11.69
C GLY A 80 6.62 13.43 -10.98
N SER A 81 6.00 13.76 -9.84
CA SER A 81 6.42 14.87 -8.96
C SER A 81 7.58 14.47 -8.04
N ASP A 82 7.94 15.36 -7.12
CA ASP A 82 8.98 15.11 -6.12
C ASP A 82 8.50 14.30 -4.91
N ARG A 83 7.25 13.76 -4.93
CA ARG A 83 6.76 12.87 -3.86
C ARG A 83 7.63 11.63 -3.77
N ARG A 84 7.92 11.19 -2.56
CA ARG A 84 8.73 9.99 -2.30
C ARG A 84 7.96 8.72 -2.67
N ILE A 85 8.68 7.67 -3.02
CA ILE A 85 8.19 6.30 -2.91
C ILE A 85 8.58 5.83 -1.52
N LEU A 86 7.60 5.38 -0.75
CA LEU A 86 7.77 4.97 0.64
C LEU A 86 7.78 3.45 0.75
N LEU A 87 8.77 2.91 1.45
CA LEU A 87 8.77 1.57 1.99
C LEU A 87 8.49 1.67 3.49
N ALA A 88 7.41 1.04 3.94
CA ALA A 88 7.06 0.95 5.35
C ALA A 88 7.09 -0.51 5.79
N ARG A 89 7.91 -0.81 6.80
CA ARG A 89 7.95 -2.12 7.47
C ARG A 89 7.25 -2.04 8.80
N THR A 90 6.27 -2.90 9.00
CA THR A 90 5.59 -3.11 10.27
C THR A 90 6.05 -4.42 10.91
N GLU A 91 5.50 -4.77 12.07
CA GLU A 91 5.76 -6.07 12.72
C GLU A 91 5.30 -7.27 11.87
N ARG A 92 4.31 -7.08 10.97
CA ARG A 92 3.72 -8.15 10.16
C ARG A 92 4.07 -8.09 8.69
N HIS A 93 4.06 -6.91 8.08
CA HIS A 93 4.05 -6.71 6.63
C HIS A 93 5.02 -5.64 6.19
N ASP A 94 5.34 -5.66 4.91
CA ASP A 94 6.05 -4.60 4.23
C ASP A 94 5.10 -3.94 3.21
N PHE A 95 5.16 -2.61 3.12
CA PHE A 95 4.31 -1.82 2.22
C PHE A 95 5.18 -0.95 1.33
N ILE A 96 4.90 -0.95 0.02
CA ILE A 96 5.48 -0.01 -0.93
C ILE A 96 4.34 0.79 -1.55
N ALA A 97 4.40 2.11 -1.42
CA ALA A 97 3.37 3.02 -1.89
C ALA A 97 3.96 4.42 -2.19
N PRO A 98 3.27 5.28 -2.97
CA PRO A 98 3.59 6.70 -2.98
C PRO A 98 3.36 7.30 -1.58
N ASP A 99 4.23 8.24 -1.20
CA ASP A 99 4.11 8.98 0.06
C ASP A 99 3.08 10.11 -0.10
N ASN A 100 1.80 9.74 -0.06
CA ASN A 100 0.66 10.62 -0.30
C ASN A 100 -0.50 10.38 0.67
N GLY A 101 -0.23 9.71 1.79
CA GLY A 101 -1.24 9.40 2.81
C GLY A 101 -1.98 8.08 2.60
N LEU A 102 -1.73 7.32 1.53
CA LEU A 102 -2.34 6.01 1.28
C LEU A 102 -2.15 5.05 2.45
N LEU A 103 -0.97 5.04 3.05
CA LEU A 103 -0.62 4.14 4.14
C LEU A 103 -1.15 4.58 5.51
N THR A 104 -1.78 5.74 5.64
CA THR A 104 -2.18 6.30 6.94
C THR A 104 -2.87 5.31 7.85
N ARG A 105 -3.90 4.59 7.35
CA ARG A 105 -4.72 3.67 8.18
C ARG A 105 -3.96 2.43 8.63
N VAL A 106 -3.03 1.90 7.83
CA VAL A 106 -2.21 0.75 8.20
C VAL A 106 -1.11 1.14 9.17
N LEU A 107 -0.51 2.33 8.98
CA LEU A 107 0.55 2.83 9.85
C LEU A 107 0.03 3.28 11.22
N ASP A 108 -1.21 3.76 11.31
CA ASP A 108 -1.84 4.16 12.57
C ASP A 108 -2.09 2.96 13.51
N ARG A 109 -2.15 1.75 12.95
CA ARG A 109 -2.35 0.49 13.69
C ARG A 109 -1.06 -0.28 13.97
N ALA A 110 0.07 0.18 13.42
CA ALA A 110 1.34 -0.53 13.55
C ALA A 110 1.95 -0.32 14.93
N GLU A 111 2.35 -1.41 15.59
CA GLU A 111 3.07 -1.38 16.87
C GLU A 111 4.55 -1.03 16.68
N ARG A 112 5.12 -1.44 15.53
CA ARG A 112 6.50 -1.17 15.14
C ARG A 112 6.52 -0.65 13.73
N LEU A 113 7.31 0.38 13.49
CA LEU A 113 7.36 1.04 12.19
C LEU A 113 8.80 1.42 11.83
N GLU A 114 9.22 0.99 10.67
CA GLU A 114 10.43 1.49 10.00
C GLU A 114 10.02 2.06 8.64
N LEU A 115 10.34 3.33 8.40
CA LEU A 115 10.06 4.03 7.15
C LEU A 115 11.35 4.28 6.39
N ARG A 116 11.33 4.07 5.09
CA ARG A 116 12.43 4.39 4.18
C ARG A 116 11.93 5.00 2.88
N ALA A 117 12.67 5.97 2.36
CA ALA A 117 12.46 6.41 0.99
C ALA A 117 13.15 5.43 0.03
N VAL A 118 12.40 4.95 -0.97
CA VAL A 118 12.96 4.05 -2.00
C VAL A 118 13.68 4.89 -3.04
N THR A 119 15.00 4.99 -2.91
CA THR A 119 15.85 5.87 -3.74
C THR A 119 17.02 5.13 -4.41
N ASN A 120 17.33 3.91 -3.96
CA ASN A 120 18.45 3.15 -4.51
C ASN A 120 18.14 2.63 -5.91
N ARG A 121 18.76 3.25 -6.90
CA ARG A 121 18.56 2.93 -8.33
C ARG A 121 18.96 1.50 -8.73
N LYS A 122 19.73 0.79 -7.90
CA LYS A 122 20.05 -0.63 -8.10
C LYS A 122 18.80 -1.49 -8.22
N PHE A 123 17.71 -1.08 -7.56
CA PHE A 123 16.43 -1.80 -7.53
C PHE A 123 15.41 -1.27 -8.55
N PHE A 124 15.80 -0.41 -9.47
CA PHE A 124 14.93 0.14 -10.50
C PHE A 124 15.24 -0.53 -11.85
N LEU A 125 14.30 -0.46 -12.78
CA LEU A 125 14.59 -0.80 -14.16
C LEU A 125 15.59 0.23 -14.74
N SER A 126 16.46 -0.24 -15.65
CA SER A 126 17.50 0.61 -16.26
C SER A 126 16.93 1.82 -17.01
N GLU A 127 15.79 1.63 -17.66
CA GLU A 127 15.04 2.67 -18.36
C GLU A 127 13.79 3.07 -17.57
N SER A 128 14.00 3.77 -16.44
CA SER A 128 12.87 4.20 -15.63
C SER A 128 12.22 5.49 -16.15
N SER A 129 10.93 5.45 -16.37
CA SER A 129 10.10 6.59 -16.74
C SER A 129 9.56 7.31 -15.49
N ARG A 130 9.35 8.63 -15.60
CA ARG A 130 8.64 9.40 -14.58
C ARG A 130 7.12 9.21 -14.62
N THR A 131 6.59 8.68 -15.72
CA THR A 131 5.14 8.51 -15.92
C THR A 131 4.62 7.16 -15.48
N PHE A 132 5.50 6.13 -15.36
CA PHE A 132 5.08 4.81 -14.93
C PHE A 132 6.00 4.25 -13.83
N GLU A 133 6.15 5.01 -12.76
CA GLU A 133 6.99 4.63 -11.61
C GLU A 133 6.53 3.35 -10.92
N ALA A 134 5.23 3.02 -10.98
CA ALA A 134 4.72 1.75 -10.49
C ALA A 134 5.43 0.56 -11.12
N ARG A 135 5.62 0.57 -12.45
CA ARG A 135 6.32 -0.48 -13.20
C ARG A 135 7.84 -0.39 -13.01
N ASP A 136 8.40 0.82 -13.09
CA ASP A 136 9.84 1.01 -13.28
C ASP A 136 10.62 1.06 -11.96
N ARG A 137 9.96 1.40 -10.85
CA ARG A 137 10.56 1.60 -9.53
C ARG A 137 9.90 0.78 -8.44
N MET A 138 8.57 0.82 -8.35
CA MET A 138 7.85 0.24 -7.21
C MET A 138 7.70 -1.28 -7.35
N ALA A 139 7.38 -1.78 -8.55
CA ALA A 139 7.27 -3.22 -8.82
C ALA A 139 8.61 -3.96 -8.63
N PRO A 140 9.74 -3.48 -9.20
CA PRO A 140 11.02 -4.11 -8.94
C PRO A 140 11.44 -4.02 -7.47
N ALA A 141 11.18 -2.90 -6.78
CA ALA A 141 11.44 -2.80 -5.35
C ALA A 141 10.64 -3.84 -4.54
N ALA A 142 9.36 -4.05 -4.87
CA ALA A 142 8.52 -5.08 -4.24
C ALA A 142 9.05 -6.48 -4.51
N ALA A 143 9.48 -6.77 -5.73
CA ALA A 143 10.08 -8.05 -6.09
C ALA A 143 11.37 -8.33 -5.29
N TRP A 144 12.31 -7.39 -5.24
CA TRP A 144 13.54 -7.52 -4.46
C TRP A 144 13.28 -7.68 -2.97
N LEU A 145 12.31 -6.92 -2.44
CA LEU A 145 11.91 -7.03 -1.03
C LEU A 145 11.34 -8.41 -0.72
N SER A 146 10.54 -8.98 -1.63
CA SER A 146 9.98 -10.32 -1.50
C SER A 146 11.04 -11.44 -1.57
N LEU A 147 12.19 -11.18 -2.18
CA LEU A 147 13.36 -12.06 -2.18
C LEU A 147 14.18 -11.98 -0.87
N GLY A 148 13.79 -11.09 0.05
CA GLY A 148 14.44 -10.95 1.35
C GLY A 148 15.55 -9.89 1.39
N THR A 149 15.62 -9.00 0.40
CA THR A 149 16.55 -7.87 0.44
C THR A 149 16.32 -7.04 1.70
N PRO A 150 17.37 -6.72 2.48
CA PRO A 150 17.25 -5.89 3.67
C PRO A 150 16.65 -4.53 3.35
N VAL A 151 15.67 -4.06 4.16
CA VAL A 151 15.02 -2.76 3.94
C VAL A 151 16.01 -1.59 3.92
N ALA A 152 17.12 -1.73 4.65
CA ALA A 152 18.16 -0.71 4.71
C ALA A 152 18.82 -0.42 3.35
N GLU A 153 18.77 -1.38 2.41
CA GLU A 153 19.37 -1.21 1.09
C GLU A 153 18.52 -0.35 0.15
N PHE A 154 17.22 -0.19 0.40
CA PHE A 154 16.32 0.54 -0.50
C PHE A 154 16.51 2.07 -0.46
N GLY A 155 17.07 2.58 0.64
CA GLY A 155 17.37 4.00 0.77
C GLY A 155 17.34 4.50 2.22
N PRO A 156 17.41 5.82 2.42
CA PRO A 156 17.54 6.41 3.75
C PRO A 156 16.26 6.22 4.60
N ARG A 157 16.49 6.06 5.91
CA ARG A 157 15.40 6.06 6.90
C ARG A 157 14.69 7.41 6.90
N GLN A 158 13.38 7.36 7.17
CA GLN A 158 12.53 8.54 7.29
C GLN A 158 11.93 8.60 8.69
N ASP A 159 11.84 9.80 9.25
CA ASP A 159 11.23 10.03 10.57
C ASP A 159 9.71 10.20 10.48
N GLY A 160 9.17 10.38 9.27
CA GLY A 160 7.74 10.55 9.02
C GLY A 160 7.37 10.40 7.55
N CYS A 161 6.05 10.37 7.31
CA CYS A 161 5.44 10.30 6.00
C CYS A 161 4.19 11.19 5.95
N GLU A 162 3.70 11.44 4.73
CA GLU A 162 2.42 12.09 4.53
C GLU A 162 1.28 11.27 5.14
N LYS A 163 0.36 11.94 5.82
CA LYS A 163 -0.81 11.33 6.44
C LYS A 163 -2.07 12.11 6.14
N HIS A 164 -3.14 11.40 5.82
CA HIS A 164 -4.48 11.99 5.84
C HIS A 164 -5.01 12.06 7.26
N PRO A 165 -5.68 13.16 7.66
CA PRO A 165 -6.33 13.24 8.96
C PRO A 165 -7.38 12.12 9.09
N LEU A 166 -7.19 11.25 10.09
CA LEU A 166 -8.22 10.30 10.51
C LEU A 166 -9.08 11.01 11.57
N ARG A 167 -10.27 11.43 11.16
CA ARG A 167 -11.21 12.01 12.11
C ARG A 167 -11.72 10.93 13.06
N LYS A 168 -11.82 11.27 14.35
CA LYS A 168 -12.46 10.38 15.32
C LYS A 168 -13.93 10.74 15.44
N PRO A 169 -14.83 9.77 15.53
CA PRO A 169 -16.23 10.04 15.80
C PRO A 169 -16.40 10.83 17.10
N LEU A 170 -17.34 11.74 17.09
CA LEU A 170 -17.64 12.59 18.25
C LEU A 170 -18.94 12.10 18.89
N LEU A 171 -18.86 11.77 20.18
CA LEU A 171 -20.05 11.55 21.02
C LEU A 171 -20.33 12.84 21.80
N ARG A 172 -21.48 13.45 21.55
CA ARG A 172 -21.92 14.66 22.25
C ARG A 172 -23.43 14.62 22.52
N GLN A 173 -23.81 14.79 23.77
CA GLN A 173 -25.23 14.86 24.20
C GLN A 173 -26.07 13.68 23.68
N GLY A 174 -25.55 12.44 23.75
CA GLY A 174 -26.25 11.26 23.28
C GLY A 174 -26.29 11.08 21.75
N THR A 175 -25.66 11.97 21.01
CA THR A 175 -25.56 11.88 19.53
C THR A 175 -24.15 11.53 19.11
N VAL A 176 -24.02 10.48 18.26
CA VAL A 176 -22.75 10.12 17.63
C VAL A 176 -22.67 10.73 16.25
N ARG A 177 -21.60 11.45 15.96
CA ARG A 177 -21.31 12.03 14.66
C ARG A 177 -20.00 11.44 14.11
N GLY A 178 -20.05 10.82 12.95
CA GLY A 178 -18.93 10.27 12.22
C GLY A 178 -18.99 10.59 10.73
N GLU A 179 -18.09 10.01 9.96
CA GLU A 179 -18.01 10.17 8.50
C GLU A 179 -18.18 8.81 7.82
N VAL A 180 -18.67 8.83 6.57
CA VAL A 180 -18.62 7.67 5.69
C VAL A 180 -17.18 7.49 5.24
N ALA A 181 -16.56 6.40 5.69
CA ALA A 181 -15.17 6.07 5.37
C ALA A 181 -15.03 5.40 4.00
N TYR A 182 -16.06 4.66 3.57
CA TYR A 182 -16.08 3.93 2.31
C TYR A 182 -17.51 3.55 1.93
N ILE A 183 -17.80 3.48 0.63
CA ILE A 183 -19.06 2.95 0.09
C ILE A 183 -18.71 1.71 -0.72
N ASP A 184 -19.26 0.56 -0.35
CA ASP A 184 -18.96 -0.68 -1.05
C ASP A 184 -19.78 -0.81 -2.35
N LYS A 185 -19.44 -1.84 -3.17
CA LYS A 185 -20.13 -2.08 -4.46
C LYS A 185 -21.62 -2.38 -4.36
N PHE A 186 -22.13 -2.69 -3.17
CA PHE A 186 -23.55 -2.94 -2.92
C PHE A 186 -24.28 -1.69 -2.45
N GLY A 187 -23.56 -0.57 -2.24
CA GLY A 187 -24.10 0.68 -1.73
C GLY A 187 -24.13 0.77 -0.20
N ASN A 188 -23.48 -0.17 0.50
CA ASN A 188 -23.37 -0.08 1.95
C ASN A 188 -22.45 1.06 2.34
N LEU A 189 -22.91 1.93 3.24
CA LEU A 189 -22.14 3.02 3.82
C LEU A 189 -21.32 2.48 5.01
N ILE A 190 -20.01 2.36 4.83
CA ILE A 190 -19.11 1.96 5.92
C ILE A 190 -18.61 3.23 6.59
N THR A 191 -18.94 3.38 7.88
CA THR A 191 -18.58 4.57 8.66
C THR A 191 -17.33 4.34 9.48
N ASP A 192 -16.77 5.43 9.99
CA ASP A 192 -15.68 5.41 10.97
C ASP A 192 -16.19 5.24 12.42
N ILE A 193 -17.52 5.12 12.63
CA ILE A 193 -18.15 4.97 13.94
C ILE A 193 -17.95 3.55 14.46
N PRO A 194 -17.19 3.33 15.56
CA PRO A 194 -17.05 2.03 16.19
C PRO A 194 -18.39 1.54 16.76
N VAL A 195 -18.63 0.24 16.68
CA VAL A 195 -19.85 -0.40 17.24
C VAL A 195 -20.03 -0.02 18.72
N ALA A 196 -18.95 0.01 19.50
CA ALA A 196 -19.00 0.38 20.92
C ALA A 196 -19.55 1.79 21.23
N LEU A 197 -19.73 2.66 20.23
CA LEU A 197 -20.36 3.96 20.42
C LEU A 197 -21.86 3.98 20.09
N VAL A 198 -22.42 2.89 19.56
CA VAL A 198 -23.83 2.77 19.15
C VAL A 198 -24.57 1.65 19.88
N GLU A 199 -23.86 0.83 20.62
CA GLU A 199 -24.38 -0.13 21.61
C GLU A 199 -24.44 0.51 23.01
#